data_3c25c90141d99bf043158dddae4b09fe
#
_entry.id   3c25c90141d99bf043158dddae4b09fe
#
_cell.length_a   1.000
_cell.length_b   1.000
_cell.length_c   1.000
_cell.angle_alpha   90.00
_cell.angle_beta   90.00
_cell.angle_gamma   90.00
#
_symmetry.space_group_name_H-M   'P 1'
#
loop_
_entity.id
_entity.type
_entity.pdbx_description
1 polymer ?
#
loop_
_entity_poly.entity_id
_entity_poly.type
_entity_poly.pdbx_seq_one_letter_code
_entity_poly.pdbx_strand_id
1 'polypeptide(L)'
;MKLKTRLLTAFLLIIFFPSILFGISSLQIVRYQVSTIQKEYGIKVNSFDVLSNPLQILNRFTRGTYNKISYTLKESPENFENLEYIEELNQGLKHSFSYLILRKEDDIIYSGNRNNQDIEPLLPAFGEFNTDIEGGFYIDASNPFLLKQKDFYFSDKSQGSIFIITDVKNILPQLKNSARQMFFAYILIAVLTA
;
A
#
# COMPACT_ATOMS: atom_id res chain seq x y z
N MET A 1 -20.64 -52.45 8.31
CA MET A 1 -20.18 -51.25 9.00
C MET A 1 -21.15 -50.94 10.13
N LYS A 2 -20.67 -50.84 11.39
CA LYS A 2 -21.56 -50.61 12.57
C LYS A 2 -22.16 -49.20 12.45
N LEU A 3 -23.41 -49.00 12.89
CA LEU A 3 -24.14 -47.71 12.85
C LEU A 3 -23.29 -46.53 13.35
N LYS A 4 -22.57 -46.75 14.46
CA LYS A 4 -21.66 -45.75 15.03
C LYS A 4 -20.58 -45.25 14.05
N THR A 5 -20.02 -46.18 13.26
CA THR A 5 -18.96 -45.82 12.29
C THR A 5 -19.54 -44.99 11.14
N ARG A 6 -20.73 -45.30 10.66
CA ARG A 6 -21.40 -44.54 9.60
C ARG A 6 -21.75 -43.14 10.09
N LEU A 7 -22.26 -43.01 11.32
CA LEU A 7 -22.60 -41.71 11.91
C LEU A 7 -21.36 -40.85 12.13
N LEU A 8 -20.27 -41.43 12.62
CA LEU A 8 -19.00 -40.74 12.80
C LEU A 8 -18.43 -40.27 11.46
N THR A 9 -18.46 -41.14 10.44
CA THR A 9 -17.96 -40.78 9.09
C THR A 9 -18.78 -39.63 8.49
N ALA A 10 -20.11 -39.68 8.62
CA ALA A 10 -21.00 -38.62 8.14
C ALA A 10 -20.71 -37.29 8.85
N PHE A 11 -20.54 -37.31 10.18
CA PHE A 11 -20.21 -36.13 10.98
C PHE A 11 -18.88 -35.52 10.59
N LEU A 12 -17.85 -36.35 10.41
CA LEU A 12 -16.53 -35.88 9.94
C LEU A 12 -16.61 -35.28 8.54
N LEU A 13 -17.35 -35.88 7.62
CA LEU A 13 -17.53 -35.37 6.27
C LEU A 13 -18.21 -33.98 6.28
N ILE A 14 -19.27 -33.80 7.08
CA ILE A 14 -20.03 -32.56 7.18
C ILE A 14 -19.15 -31.43 7.71
N ILE A 15 -18.19 -31.69 8.60
CA ILE A 15 -17.30 -30.68 9.16
C ILE A 15 -16.09 -30.43 8.28
N PHE A 16 -15.39 -31.49 7.87
CA PHE A 16 -14.11 -31.35 7.17
C PHE A 16 -14.27 -30.95 5.71
N PHE A 17 -15.29 -31.42 5.03
CA PHE A 17 -15.48 -31.12 3.61
C PHE A 17 -15.68 -29.62 3.32
N PRO A 18 -16.60 -28.90 4.01
CA PRO A 18 -16.71 -27.44 3.86
C PRO A 18 -15.43 -26.69 4.24
N SER A 19 -14.77 -27.13 5.31
CA SER A 19 -13.53 -26.50 5.78
C SER A 19 -12.40 -26.61 4.76
N ILE A 20 -12.24 -27.77 4.12
CA ILE A 20 -11.27 -28.00 3.05
C ILE A 20 -11.61 -27.15 1.83
N LEU A 21 -12.88 -27.13 1.40
CA LEU A 21 -13.33 -26.30 0.27
C LEU A 21 -13.08 -24.81 0.52
N PHE A 22 -13.39 -24.35 1.72
CA PHE A 22 -13.13 -22.97 2.12
C PHE A 22 -11.62 -22.65 2.10
N GLY A 23 -10.79 -23.54 2.63
CA GLY A 23 -9.34 -23.40 2.61
C GLY A 23 -8.78 -23.29 1.18
N ILE A 24 -9.22 -24.16 0.29
CA ILE A 24 -8.80 -24.15 -1.12
C ILE A 24 -9.26 -22.87 -1.81
N SER A 25 -10.52 -22.47 -1.64
CA SER A 25 -11.08 -21.26 -2.24
C SER A 25 -10.37 -20.00 -1.75
N SER A 26 -10.10 -19.91 -0.45
CA SER A 26 -9.36 -18.81 0.15
C SER A 26 -7.94 -18.71 -0.40
N LEU A 27 -7.23 -19.83 -0.52
CA LEU A 27 -5.89 -19.84 -1.11
C LEU A 27 -5.89 -19.38 -2.58
N GLN A 28 -6.89 -19.77 -3.37
CA GLN A 28 -7.01 -19.33 -4.75
C GLN A 28 -7.28 -17.82 -4.85
N ILE A 29 -8.17 -17.28 -4.02
CA ILE A 29 -8.47 -15.85 -3.97
C ILE A 29 -7.20 -15.06 -3.59
N VAL A 30 -6.47 -15.49 -2.56
CA VAL A 30 -5.24 -14.82 -2.14
C VAL A 30 -4.16 -14.89 -3.23
N ARG A 31 -3.97 -16.04 -3.87
CA ARG A 31 -3.03 -16.18 -5.01
C ARG A 31 -3.38 -15.27 -6.17
N TYR A 32 -4.66 -15.17 -6.51
CA TYR A 32 -5.13 -14.26 -7.56
C TYR A 32 -4.79 -12.80 -7.20
N GLN A 33 -5.04 -12.38 -5.97
CA GLN A 33 -4.73 -11.04 -5.49
C GLN A 33 -3.23 -10.73 -5.52
N VAL A 34 -2.41 -11.65 -5.01
CA VAL A 34 -0.95 -11.54 -5.08
C VAL A 34 -0.50 -11.37 -6.53
N SER A 35 -1.01 -12.21 -7.43
CA SER A 35 -0.69 -12.14 -8.86
C SER A 35 -1.11 -10.79 -9.47
N THR A 36 -2.29 -10.29 -9.13
CA THR A 36 -2.79 -9.00 -9.62
C THR A 36 -1.90 -7.86 -9.11
N ILE A 37 -1.60 -7.83 -7.81
CA ILE A 37 -0.71 -6.81 -7.22
C ILE A 37 0.68 -6.86 -7.87
N GLN A 38 1.25 -8.05 -8.05
CA GLN A 38 2.56 -8.18 -8.68
C GLN A 38 2.56 -7.71 -10.14
N LYS A 39 1.49 -8.02 -10.88
CA LYS A 39 1.36 -7.65 -12.29
C LYS A 39 1.10 -6.17 -12.50
N GLU A 40 0.19 -5.60 -11.72
CA GLU A 40 -0.22 -4.21 -11.87
C GLU A 40 0.80 -3.22 -11.30
N TYR A 41 1.43 -3.56 -10.18
CA TYR A 41 2.33 -2.64 -9.46
C TYR A 41 3.82 -3.02 -9.54
N GLY A 42 4.15 -4.14 -10.17
CA GLY A 42 5.55 -4.58 -10.35
C GLY A 42 6.28 -4.95 -9.05
N ILE A 43 5.56 -5.15 -7.93
CA ILE A 43 6.14 -5.44 -6.63
C ILE A 43 6.01 -6.92 -6.26
N LYS A 44 7.05 -7.47 -5.63
CA LYS A 44 7.00 -8.83 -5.07
C LYS A 44 6.29 -8.79 -3.73
N VAL A 45 5.15 -9.48 -3.65
CA VAL A 45 4.31 -9.62 -2.46
C VAL A 45 4.05 -11.10 -2.23
N ASN A 46 4.02 -11.54 -0.99
CA ASN A 46 3.60 -12.90 -0.65
C ASN A 46 2.16 -12.93 -0.08
N SER A 47 1.58 -14.12 -0.01
CA SER A 47 0.19 -14.30 0.45
C SER A 47 -0.01 -13.87 1.90
N PHE A 48 1.02 -14.03 2.73
CA PHE A 48 0.95 -13.67 4.14
C PHE A 48 0.91 -12.14 4.32
N ASP A 49 1.71 -11.39 3.58
CA ASP A 49 1.72 -9.92 3.63
C ASP A 49 0.35 -9.34 3.27
N VAL A 50 -0.33 -9.90 2.26
CA VAL A 50 -1.67 -9.45 1.84
C VAL A 50 -2.71 -9.64 2.95
N LEU A 51 -2.59 -10.72 3.71
CA LEU A 51 -3.55 -11.06 4.77
C LEU A 51 -3.25 -10.37 6.10
N SER A 52 -1.97 -10.23 6.46
CA SER A 52 -1.55 -9.78 7.78
C SER A 52 -1.39 -8.27 7.90
N ASN A 53 -0.87 -7.61 6.87
CA ASN A 53 -0.60 -6.17 6.92
C ASN A 53 -0.68 -5.51 5.54
N PRO A 54 -1.89 -5.20 5.05
CA PRO A 54 -2.08 -4.54 3.76
C PRO A 54 -1.40 -3.16 3.69
N LEU A 55 -1.20 -2.46 4.81
CA LEU A 55 -0.52 -1.16 4.83
C LEU A 55 0.99 -1.29 4.52
N GLN A 56 1.64 -2.38 4.91
CA GLN A 56 3.03 -2.64 4.51
C GLN A 56 3.18 -2.81 3.00
N ILE A 57 2.15 -3.31 2.32
CA ILE A 57 2.17 -3.43 0.86
C ILE A 57 2.23 -2.04 0.23
N LEU A 58 1.48 -1.08 0.76
CA LEU A 58 1.49 0.30 0.28
C LEU A 58 2.88 0.94 0.39
N ASN A 59 3.61 0.64 1.45
CA ASN A 59 4.99 1.10 1.62
C ASN A 59 5.93 0.56 0.52
N ARG A 60 5.66 -0.64 0.01
CA ARG A 60 6.46 -1.25 -1.07
C ARG A 60 6.23 -0.60 -2.43
N PHE A 61 5.03 -0.03 -2.69
CA PHE A 61 4.72 0.65 -3.95
C PHE A 61 5.65 1.84 -4.22
N THR A 62 6.02 2.56 -3.20
CA THR A 62 6.85 3.76 -3.31
C THR A 62 8.33 3.50 -3.01
N ARG A 63 8.70 2.26 -2.65
CA ARG A 63 10.05 1.91 -2.19
C ARG A 63 11.15 2.24 -3.21
N GLY A 64 10.90 1.95 -4.48
CA GLY A 64 11.88 2.23 -5.55
C GLY A 64 12.19 3.71 -5.67
N THR A 65 11.14 4.52 -5.75
CA THR A 65 11.28 5.99 -5.83
C THR A 65 11.85 6.58 -4.54
N TYR A 66 11.42 6.08 -3.38
CA TYR A 66 11.98 6.52 -2.11
C TYR A 66 13.48 6.24 -1.99
N ASN A 67 13.93 5.07 -2.45
CA ASN A 67 15.35 4.73 -2.48
C ASN A 67 16.14 5.65 -3.43
N LYS A 68 15.57 5.92 -4.62
CA LYS A 68 16.17 6.86 -5.58
C LYS A 68 16.32 8.26 -4.97
N ILE A 69 15.26 8.76 -4.32
CA ILE A 69 15.27 10.04 -3.59
C ILE A 69 16.36 10.02 -2.51
N SER A 70 16.36 9.00 -1.64
CA SER A 70 17.30 8.92 -0.52
C SER A 70 18.75 8.82 -0.96
N TYR A 71 19.01 8.14 -2.09
CA TYR A 71 20.34 8.07 -2.70
C TYR A 71 20.75 9.43 -3.27
N THR A 72 19.86 10.06 -4.07
CA THR A 72 20.15 11.35 -4.71
C THR A 72 20.38 12.45 -3.67
N LEU A 73 19.62 12.47 -2.57
CA LEU A 73 19.83 13.44 -1.48
C LEU A 73 21.20 13.33 -0.81
N LYS A 74 21.82 12.14 -0.85
CA LYS A 74 23.17 11.93 -0.30
C LYS A 74 24.28 12.31 -1.28
N GLU A 75 24.09 12.01 -2.56
CA GLU A 75 25.12 12.14 -3.57
C GLU A 75 25.06 13.47 -4.35
N SER A 76 23.86 13.96 -4.60
CA SER A 76 23.61 15.11 -5.49
C SER A 76 22.32 15.82 -5.13
N PRO A 77 22.22 16.45 -3.94
CA PRO A 77 20.99 17.11 -3.46
C PRO A 77 20.55 18.26 -4.37
N GLU A 78 21.45 18.88 -5.14
CA GLU A 78 21.16 19.92 -6.12
C GLU A 78 20.20 19.48 -7.23
N ASN A 79 20.06 18.18 -7.48
CA ASN A 79 19.07 17.68 -8.43
C ASN A 79 17.63 18.01 -8.04
N PHE A 80 17.37 18.27 -6.77
CA PHE A 80 16.04 18.69 -6.29
C PHE A 80 15.74 20.17 -6.53
N GLU A 81 16.67 20.92 -7.10
CA GLU A 81 16.44 22.27 -7.65
C GLU A 81 15.96 22.21 -9.11
N ASN A 82 16.09 21.04 -9.76
CA ASN A 82 15.63 20.82 -11.12
C ASN A 82 14.21 20.23 -11.14
N LEU A 83 13.24 21.03 -11.60
CA LEU A 83 11.83 20.63 -11.69
C LEU A 83 11.60 19.46 -12.65
N GLU A 84 12.41 19.30 -13.70
CA GLU A 84 12.28 18.17 -14.63
C GLU A 84 12.63 16.85 -13.95
N TYR A 85 13.68 16.83 -13.12
CA TYR A 85 14.04 15.67 -12.33
C TYR A 85 12.94 15.29 -11.32
N ILE A 86 12.34 16.30 -10.66
CA ILE A 86 11.24 16.08 -9.72
C ILE A 86 10.02 15.51 -10.44
N GLU A 87 9.69 16.02 -11.63
CA GLU A 87 8.59 15.50 -12.43
C GLU A 87 8.85 14.06 -12.88
N GLU A 88 10.08 13.69 -13.26
CA GLU A 88 10.46 12.30 -13.57
C GLU A 88 10.19 11.37 -12.38
N LEU A 89 10.61 11.77 -11.17
CA LEU A 89 10.34 11.02 -9.94
C LEU A 89 8.85 10.87 -9.70
N ASN A 90 8.08 11.94 -9.88
CA ASN A 90 6.63 11.95 -9.70
C ASN A 90 5.93 11.04 -10.71
N GLN A 91 6.39 11.00 -11.96
CA GLN A 91 5.87 10.09 -12.99
C GLN A 91 5.99 8.63 -12.57
N GLY A 92 7.12 8.26 -11.94
CA GLY A 92 7.33 6.92 -11.39
C GLY A 92 6.35 6.54 -10.26
N LEU A 93 5.71 7.51 -9.62
CA LEU A 93 4.76 7.30 -8.54
C LEU A 93 3.29 7.17 -9.01
N LYS A 94 2.95 7.65 -10.20
CA LYS A 94 1.55 7.70 -10.70
C LYS A 94 0.89 6.32 -10.73
N HIS A 95 1.62 5.28 -11.12
CA HIS A 95 1.10 3.90 -11.15
C HIS A 95 0.79 3.33 -9.77
N SER A 96 1.31 3.96 -8.71
CA SER A 96 1.12 3.52 -7.31
C SER A 96 0.10 4.36 -6.56
N PHE A 97 -0.75 5.13 -7.26
CA PHE A 97 -1.65 6.11 -6.65
C PHE A 97 -0.93 7.05 -5.68
N SER A 98 0.31 7.37 -6.04
CA SER A 98 1.19 8.19 -5.21
C SER A 98 1.70 9.38 -6.01
N TYR A 99 2.04 10.44 -5.31
CA TYR A 99 2.62 11.63 -5.89
C TYR A 99 3.61 12.27 -4.93
N LEU A 100 4.41 13.19 -5.44
CA LEU A 100 5.46 13.86 -4.73
C LEU A 100 5.06 15.30 -4.43
N ILE A 101 5.38 15.78 -3.22
CA ILE A 101 5.37 17.19 -2.86
C ILE A 101 6.79 17.56 -2.44
N LEU A 102 7.27 18.70 -2.92
CA LEU A 102 8.53 19.31 -2.47
C LEU A 102 8.24 20.65 -1.84
N ARG A 103 8.66 20.80 -0.58
CA ARG A 103 8.58 22.03 0.18
C ARG A 103 9.97 22.60 0.40
N LYS A 104 10.10 23.91 0.23
CA LYS A 104 11.30 24.69 0.57
C LYS A 104 10.89 25.72 1.62
N GLU A 105 11.52 25.66 2.80
CA GLU A 105 11.05 26.38 3.99
C GLU A 105 9.56 26.09 4.24
N ASP A 106 8.71 27.09 4.20
CA ASP A 106 7.25 26.94 4.38
C ASP A 106 6.49 26.87 3.05
N ASP A 107 7.17 27.06 1.91
CA ASP A 107 6.53 27.15 0.59
C ASP A 107 6.58 25.81 -0.16
N ILE A 108 5.44 25.39 -0.70
CA ILE A 108 5.37 24.25 -1.61
C ILE A 108 5.83 24.71 -2.99
N ILE A 109 7.03 24.27 -3.40
CA ILE A 109 7.62 24.63 -4.69
C ILE A 109 7.25 23.64 -5.79
N TYR A 110 6.79 22.42 -5.43
CA TYR A 110 6.29 21.43 -6.36
C TYR A 110 5.20 20.57 -5.72
N SER A 111 4.12 20.33 -6.47
CA SER A 111 3.09 19.35 -6.12
C SER A 111 2.69 18.53 -7.34
N GLY A 112 2.89 17.22 -7.25
CA GLY A 112 2.55 16.26 -8.31
C GLY A 112 1.07 16.01 -8.48
N ASN A 113 0.24 16.47 -7.54
CA ASN A 113 -1.21 16.43 -7.62
C ASN A 113 -1.81 17.79 -7.24
N ARG A 114 -2.21 18.55 -8.26
CA ARG A 114 -2.76 19.91 -8.09
C ARG A 114 -4.15 19.95 -7.46
N ASN A 115 -4.84 18.82 -7.35
CA ASN A 115 -6.23 18.77 -6.86
C ASN A 115 -6.33 18.54 -5.34
N ASN A 116 -5.22 18.35 -4.62
CA ASN A 116 -5.21 17.96 -3.21
C ASN A 116 -4.69 19.10 -2.30
N GLN A 117 -5.29 20.28 -2.38
CA GLN A 117 -4.98 21.41 -1.48
C GLN A 117 -5.29 21.10 0.00
N ASP A 118 -6.14 20.10 0.27
CA ASP A 118 -6.50 19.70 1.65
C ASP A 118 -5.38 18.97 2.40
N ILE A 119 -4.32 18.56 1.72
CA ILE A 119 -3.19 17.80 2.34
C ILE A 119 -2.12 18.75 2.89
N GLU A 120 -1.94 19.92 2.30
CA GLU A 120 -0.88 20.86 2.67
C GLU A 120 -0.87 21.21 4.17
N PRO A 121 -2.02 21.50 4.81
CA PRO A 121 -2.06 21.80 6.25
C PRO A 121 -1.73 20.60 7.14
N LEU A 122 -1.74 19.38 6.60
CA LEU A 122 -1.50 18.13 7.31
C LEU A 122 -0.05 17.64 7.15
N LEU A 123 0.76 18.33 6.36
CA LEU A 123 2.17 17.98 6.17
C LEU A 123 2.97 18.34 7.42
N PRO A 124 3.77 17.41 7.96
CA PRO A 124 4.59 17.68 9.14
C PRO A 124 5.65 18.76 8.89
N ALA A 125 6.09 19.38 9.95
CA ALA A 125 7.18 20.35 9.91
C ALA A 125 8.53 19.69 9.57
N PHE A 126 9.50 20.51 9.16
CA PHE A 126 10.87 20.08 8.98
C PHE A 126 11.44 19.49 10.29
N GLY A 127 12.05 18.32 10.23
CA GLY A 127 12.63 17.63 11.37
C GLY A 127 11.64 16.91 12.29
N GLU A 128 10.33 17.06 12.06
CA GLU A 128 9.31 16.38 12.88
C GLU A 128 9.29 14.87 12.63
N PHE A 129 9.35 14.47 11.36
CA PHE A 129 9.44 13.07 10.96
C PHE A 129 10.53 12.88 9.90
N ASN A 130 11.24 11.76 10.01
CA ASN A 130 12.20 11.33 9.01
C ASN A 130 12.00 9.83 8.81
N THR A 131 11.20 9.50 7.82
CA THR A 131 10.80 8.11 7.63
C THR A 131 11.93 7.27 7.03
N ASP A 132 12.04 6.02 7.47
CA ASP A 132 12.89 5.03 6.83
C ASP A 132 12.23 4.46 5.56
N ILE A 133 12.99 3.62 4.83
CA ILE A 133 12.56 3.00 3.57
C ILE A 133 11.22 2.25 3.71
N GLU A 134 11.04 1.57 4.84
CA GLU A 134 9.82 0.81 5.16
C GLU A 134 8.88 1.61 6.09
N GLY A 135 9.29 2.80 6.48
CA GLY A 135 8.51 3.71 7.31
C GLY A 135 7.49 4.47 6.49
N GLY A 136 6.57 5.05 7.20
CA GLY A 136 5.51 5.92 6.70
C GLY A 136 4.45 6.02 7.77
N PHE A 137 3.76 7.13 7.84
CA PHE A 137 2.65 7.27 8.77
C PHE A 137 1.35 7.49 8.02
N TYR A 138 0.34 6.92 8.61
CA TYR A 138 -1.02 6.97 8.10
C TYR A 138 -1.69 8.21 8.68
N ILE A 139 -2.28 9.01 7.80
CA ILE A 139 -3.13 10.12 8.20
C ILE A 139 -4.57 9.74 7.90
N ASP A 140 -5.35 9.63 8.96
CA ASP A 140 -6.79 9.36 8.89
C ASP A 140 -7.53 10.68 8.83
N ALA A 141 -7.76 11.13 7.62
CA ALA A 141 -8.58 12.29 7.30
C ALA A 141 -9.81 11.84 6.50
N SER A 142 -10.61 12.79 6.03
CA SER A 142 -11.71 12.53 5.09
C SER A 142 -11.24 11.74 3.85
N ASN A 143 -9.96 11.92 3.48
CA ASN A 143 -9.25 11.14 2.47
C ASN A 143 -8.00 10.52 3.12
N PRO A 144 -8.04 9.25 3.54
CA PRO A 144 -6.91 8.62 4.18
C PRO A 144 -5.74 8.46 3.22
N PHE A 145 -4.54 8.78 3.69
CA PHE A 145 -3.31 8.63 2.92
C PHE A 145 -2.12 8.18 3.79
N LEU A 146 -1.17 7.54 3.13
CA LEU A 146 0.11 7.18 3.71
C LEU A 146 1.15 8.22 3.27
N LEU A 147 1.89 8.77 4.22
CA LEU A 147 2.89 9.80 3.99
C LEU A 147 4.28 9.27 4.34
N LYS A 148 5.25 9.55 3.47
CA LYS A 148 6.68 9.42 3.74
C LYS A 148 7.32 10.77 3.62
N GLN A 149 8.17 11.13 4.57
CA GLN A 149 8.91 12.40 4.59
C GLN A 149 10.40 12.12 4.58
N LYS A 150 11.14 12.94 3.83
CA LYS A 150 12.59 13.00 3.87
C LYS A 150 13.03 14.45 3.86
N ASP A 151 13.75 14.83 4.91
CA ASP A 151 14.28 16.19 5.06
C ASP A 151 15.71 16.29 4.56
N PHE A 152 16.07 17.44 4.03
CA PHE A 152 17.39 17.76 3.50
C PHE A 152 17.61 19.27 3.50
N TYR A 153 18.81 19.71 3.10
CA TYR A 153 19.11 21.10 2.87
C TYR A 153 19.43 21.34 1.41
N PHE A 154 18.86 22.39 0.84
CA PHE A 154 19.21 22.87 -0.50
C PHE A 154 20.64 23.42 -0.56
N SER A 155 21.16 23.70 -1.75
CA SER A 155 22.50 24.26 -1.96
C SER A 155 22.69 25.62 -1.27
N ASP A 156 21.61 26.39 -1.14
CA ASP A 156 21.58 27.68 -0.43
C ASP A 156 21.42 27.55 1.10
N LYS A 157 21.43 26.31 1.62
CA LYS A 157 21.23 25.94 3.03
C LYS A 157 19.80 26.16 3.56
N SER A 158 18.83 26.47 2.70
CA SER A 158 17.42 26.49 3.07
C SER A 158 16.92 25.07 3.37
N GLN A 159 15.93 24.97 4.25
CA GLN A 159 15.32 23.68 4.61
C GLN A 159 14.46 23.16 3.46
N GLY A 160 14.58 21.87 3.18
CA GLY A 160 13.78 21.17 2.18
C GLY A 160 13.13 19.92 2.76
N SER A 161 11.88 19.68 2.41
CA SER A 161 11.19 18.44 2.76
C SER A 161 10.55 17.83 1.52
N ILE A 162 10.85 16.56 1.27
CA ILE A 162 10.21 15.78 0.22
C ILE A 162 9.19 14.86 0.86
N PHE A 163 7.96 14.93 0.36
CA PHE A 163 6.87 14.07 0.79
C PHE A 163 6.45 13.16 -0.36
N ILE A 164 6.30 11.87 -0.07
CA ILE A 164 5.61 10.92 -0.94
C ILE A 164 4.26 10.67 -0.32
N ILE A 165 3.21 11.06 -1.02
CA ILE A 165 1.83 10.88 -0.60
C ILE A 165 1.25 9.71 -1.38
N THR A 166 0.71 8.70 -0.69
CA THR A 166 0.00 7.57 -1.30
C THR A 166 -1.47 7.63 -0.93
N ASP A 167 -2.34 7.74 -1.94
CA ASP A 167 -3.78 7.76 -1.76
C ASP A 167 -4.29 6.35 -1.46
N VAL A 168 -4.60 6.10 -0.19
CA VAL A 168 -5.06 4.81 0.31
C VAL A 168 -6.49 4.52 -0.14
N LYS A 169 -7.31 5.56 -0.37
CA LYS A 169 -8.71 5.41 -0.78
C LYS A 169 -8.86 4.70 -2.12
N ASN A 170 -7.95 4.96 -3.06
CA ASN A 170 -7.98 4.33 -4.38
C ASN A 170 -7.45 2.88 -4.36
N ILE A 171 -6.65 2.51 -3.36
CA ILE A 171 -6.12 1.15 -3.19
C ILE A 171 -7.02 0.29 -2.32
N LEU A 172 -7.66 0.86 -1.29
CA LEU A 172 -8.58 0.15 -0.40
C LEU A 172 -9.73 -0.59 -1.10
N PRO A 173 -10.36 -0.09 -2.19
CA PRO A 173 -11.41 -0.82 -2.89
C PRO A 173 -10.97 -2.18 -3.40
N GLN A 174 -9.75 -2.32 -3.89
CA GLN A 174 -9.21 -3.61 -4.36
C GLN A 174 -9.05 -4.60 -3.20
N LEU A 175 -8.50 -4.15 -2.06
CA LEU A 175 -8.37 -4.96 -0.85
C LEU A 175 -9.74 -5.31 -0.25
N LYS A 176 -10.68 -4.37 -0.26
CA LYS A 176 -12.05 -4.57 0.24
C LYS A 176 -12.86 -5.53 -0.62
N ASN A 177 -12.73 -5.48 -1.94
CA ASN A 177 -13.34 -6.42 -2.85
C ASN A 177 -12.86 -7.86 -2.60
N SER A 178 -11.66 -8.02 -2.19
CA SER A 178 -11.06 -9.30 -1.85
C SER A 178 -11.68 -9.96 -0.62
N ALA A 179 -11.82 -9.20 0.45
CA ALA A 179 -12.51 -9.66 1.66
C ALA A 179 -13.98 -10.02 1.37
N ARG A 180 -14.65 -9.22 0.53
CA ARG A 180 -16.01 -9.48 0.08
C ARG A 180 -16.11 -10.76 -0.74
N GLN A 181 -15.19 -11.02 -1.66
CA GLN A 181 -15.15 -12.26 -2.43
C GLN A 181 -14.96 -13.50 -1.53
N MET A 182 -14.07 -13.41 -0.52
CA MET A 182 -13.91 -14.48 0.47
C MET A 182 -15.19 -14.73 1.26
N PHE A 183 -15.88 -13.68 1.67
CA PHE A 183 -17.14 -13.79 2.40
C PHE A 183 -18.24 -14.47 1.56
N PHE A 184 -18.37 -14.10 0.28
CA PHE A 184 -19.32 -14.75 -0.63
C PHE A 184 -18.96 -16.21 -0.91
N ALA A 185 -17.68 -16.53 -1.08
CA ALA A 185 -17.23 -17.91 -1.23
C ALA A 185 -17.59 -18.75 0.01
N TYR A 186 -17.41 -18.19 1.21
CA TYR A 186 -17.81 -18.86 2.45
C TYR A 186 -19.31 -19.13 2.52
N ILE A 187 -20.16 -18.12 2.23
CA ILE A 187 -21.61 -18.30 2.20
C ILE A 187 -22.02 -19.38 1.18
N LEU A 188 -21.46 -19.33 -0.03
CA LEU A 188 -21.76 -20.31 -1.07
C LEU A 188 -21.41 -21.72 -0.64
N ILE A 189 -20.25 -21.94 -0.04
CA ILE A 189 -19.82 -23.24 0.48
C ILE A 189 -20.74 -23.69 1.62
N ALA A 190 -21.11 -22.81 2.54
CA ALA A 190 -22.01 -23.11 3.64
C ALA A 190 -23.40 -23.55 3.12
N VAL A 191 -23.94 -22.88 2.11
CA VAL A 191 -25.23 -23.25 1.48
C VAL A 191 -25.16 -24.56 0.72
N LEU A 192 -24.04 -24.84 0.03
CA LEU A 192 -23.87 -26.10 -0.74
C LEU A 192 -23.66 -27.33 0.15
N THR A 193 -23.30 -27.12 1.41
CA THR A 193 -22.96 -28.19 2.37
C THR A 193 -24.01 -28.36 3.48
N ALA A 194 -25.00 -27.47 3.55
CA ALA A 194 -26.17 -27.57 4.44
C ALA A 194 -27.26 -28.46 3.84
#